data_e4a8af9ad7533c528695aac922cc46dc
#
_entry.id   e4a8af9ad7533c528695aac922cc46dc
#
_cell.length_a   1.000
_cell.length_b   1.000
_cell.length_c   1.000
_cell.angle_alpha   90.00
_cell.angle_beta   90.00
_cell.angle_gamma   90.00
#
_symmetry.space_group_name_H-M   'P 1'
#
loop_
_entity.id
_entity.type
_entity.pdbx_description
1 polymer ?
#
loop_
_entity_poly.entity_id
_entity_poly.type
_entity_poly.pdbx_seq_one_letter_code
_entity_poly.pdbx_strand_id
1 'polypeptide(L)'
;MLLGLNRGNRALKLNSVASKAEGLTDFSYTDKNPDPALRGARFAQGDIVQTVITCAGGETVSLRLDTTLPRFYSREFTVRGTKGMCMQDANLVLIDGQQNMHEFFDPDLTLKKYLGNAETYTENIPPCWRGITAEEIEAGHGGMDFLMFKDFFRAVRAGGEMPLDVYDAALWMSVTPLSEASVAAGGAPVAVPDFTRGKWLLRPIKDVTELE
;
A
#
# COMPACT_ATOMS: atom_id res chain seq x y z
N MET A 1 6.70 -10.98 1.74
CA MET A 1 6.28 -9.86 0.84
C MET A 1 5.29 -10.39 -0.19
N LEU A 2 4.10 -9.81 -0.28
CA LEU A 2 2.94 -10.35 -0.99
C LEU A 2 3.19 -10.69 -2.47
N LEU A 3 3.87 -9.81 -3.21
CA LEU A 3 4.10 -9.99 -4.65
C LEU A 3 5.53 -10.40 -5.00
N GLY A 4 6.41 -10.64 -4.03
CA GLY A 4 7.80 -11.00 -4.28
C GLY A 4 8.60 -9.97 -5.08
N LEU A 5 8.21 -8.68 -5.03
CA LEU A 5 8.91 -7.63 -5.77
C LEU A 5 10.39 -7.57 -5.35
N ASN A 6 11.27 -7.44 -6.33
CA ASN A 6 12.72 -7.56 -6.22
C ASN A 6 13.24 -8.95 -5.81
N ARG A 7 12.34 -9.97 -5.70
CA ARG A 7 12.67 -11.36 -5.29
C ARG A 7 11.76 -12.33 -6.04
N GLY A 8 12.14 -12.68 -7.27
CA GLY A 8 11.34 -13.50 -8.19
C GLY A 8 10.34 -12.74 -9.04
N ASN A 9 10.04 -11.49 -8.68
CA ASN A 9 9.14 -10.60 -9.42
C ASN A 9 9.67 -9.17 -9.40
N ARG A 10 9.16 -8.30 -10.30
CA ARG A 10 9.52 -6.87 -10.34
C ARG A 10 8.40 -6.04 -10.94
N ALA A 11 8.36 -4.76 -10.59
CA ALA A 11 7.57 -3.79 -11.33
C ALA A 11 8.23 -3.52 -12.70
N LEU A 12 7.44 -3.56 -13.78
CA LEU A 12 7.93 -3.34 -15.14
C LEU A 12 7.68 -1.92 -15.61
N LYS A 13 6.47 -1.45 -15.42
CA LYS A 13 6.02 -0.13 -15.84
C LYS A 13 4.87 0.35 -14.96
N LEU A 14 4.67 1.65 -14.94
CA LEU A 14 3.47 2.25 -14.38
C LEU A 14 2.88 3.27 -15.35
N ASN A 15 1.60 3.54 -15.18
CA ASN A 15 0.91 4.67 -15.80
C ASN A 15 0.04 5.36 -14.76
N SER A 16 -0.06 6.69 -14.86
CA SER A 16 -0.75 7.51 -13.88
C SER A 16 -1.60 8.58 -14.56
N VAL A 17 -2.76 8.84 -13.99
CA VAL A 17 -3.65 9.94 -14.39
C VAL A 17 -3.99 10.77 -13.16
N ALA A 18 -4.10 12.07 -13.35
CA ALA A 18 -4.42 13.02 -12.29
C ALA A 18 -5.73 13.74 -12.56
N SER A 19 -6.49 14.02 -11.52
CA SER A 19 -7.65 14.91 -11.56
C SER A 19 -7.22 16.38 -11.66
N LYS A 20 -8.17 17.31 -11.66
CA LYS A 20 -7.90 18.74 -11.45
C LYS A 20 -7.18 18.98 -10.11
N ALA A 21 -6.51 20.12 -10.01
CA ALA A 21 -5.81 20.61 -8.82
C ALA A 21 -6.62 21.78 -8.20
N GLU A 22 -7.69 21.48 -7.48
CA GLU A 22 -8.56 22.49 -6.87
C GLU A 22 -8.46 22.50 -5.34
N GLY A 23 -8.31 21.33 -4.70
CA GLY A 23 -8.37 21.21 -3.25
C GLY A 23 -7.29 21.99 -2.51
N LEU A 24 -6.04 22.00 -2.98
CA LEU A 24 -4.98 22.84 -2.41
C LEU A 24 -5.22 24.32 -2.63
N THR A 25 -5.71 24.70 -3.81
CA THR A 25 -6.09 26.10 -4.10
C THR A 25 -7.17 26.55 -3.13
N ASP A 26 -8.22 25.76 -2.96
CA ASP A 26 -9.33 26.04 -2.05
C ASP A 26 -8.82 26.12 -0.59
N PHE A 27 -8.00 25.17 -0.15
CA PHE A 27 -7.36 25.20 1.16
C PHE A 27 -6.54 26.48 1.39
N SER A 28 -5.90 27.01 0.36
CA SER A 28 -5.06 28.22 0.47
C SER A 28 -5.83 29.47 0.90
N TYR A 29 -7.16 29.48 0.69
CA TYR A 29 -8.05 30.56 1.11
C TYR A 29 -8.53 30.40 2.57
N THR A 30 -8.31 29.27 3.20
CA THR A 30 -8.78 29.02 4.58
C THR A 30 -7.82 29.62 5.60
N ASP A 31 -8.33 29.88 6.81
CA ASP A 31 -7.53 30.34 7.95
C ASP A 31 -6.55 29.25 8.47
N LYS A 32 -6.65 28.03 7.97
CA LYS A 32 -5.74 26.91 8.26
C LYS A 32 -4.47 26.95 7.42
N ASN A 33 -4.43 27.78 6.37
CA ASN A 33 -3.24 27.96 5.57
C ASN A 33 -2.16 28.70 6.40
N PRO A 34 -1.01 28.07 6.67
CA PRO A 34 0.05 28.66 7.50
C PRO A 34 0.86 29.74 6.77
N ASP A 35 0.74 29.81 5.43
CA ASP A 35 1.51 30.75 4.61
C ASP A 35 0.59 31.63 3.78
N PRO A 36 0.40 32.91 4.18
CA PRO A 36 -0.42 33.87 3.45
C PRO A 36 0.02 34.10 1.98
N ALA A 37 1.31 33.88 1.67
CA ALA A 37 1.84 34.04 0.31
C ALA A 37 1.27 33.00 -0.66
N LEU A 38 0.77 31.86 -0.15
CA LEU A 38 0.15 30.83 -0.97
C LEU A 38 -1.35 31.07 -1.23
N ARG A 39 -1.93 32.15 -0.70
CA ARG A 39 -3.36 32.44 -0.88
C ARG A 39 -3.71 32.62 -2.35
N GLY A 40 -4.57 31.72 -2.86
CA GLY A 40 -4.96 31.71 -4.27
C GLY A 40 -3.91 31.13 -5.22
N ALA A 41 -2.84 30.55 -4.70
CA ALA A 41 -1.85 29.85 -5.54
C ALA A 41 -2.50 28.73 -6.34
N ARG A 42 -2.01 28.52 -7.56
CA ARG A 42 -2.39 27.37 -8.39
C ARG A 42 -1.34 26.29 -8.24
N PHE A 43 -1.82 25.08 -7.99
CA PHE A 43 -0.98 23.90 -7.82
C PHE A 43 -1.08 22.99 -9.05
N ALA A 44 0.02 22.37 -9.42
CA ALA A 44 0.06 21.45 -10.57
C ALA A 44 -0.34 20.01 -10.17
N GLN A 45 -0.19 19.66 -8.88
CA GLN A 45 -0.57 18.33 -8.40
C GLN A 45 -2.09 18.19 -8.40
N GLY A 46 -2.62 17.19 -9.11
CA GLY A 46 -4.04 16.87 -9.06
C GLY A 46 -4.47 16.41 -7.67
N ASP A 47 -5.72 16.65 -7.31
CA ASP A 47 -6.29 16.29 -6.02
C ASP A 47 -6.29 14.78 -5.81
N ILE A 48 -6.54 14.02 -6.88
CA ILE A 48 -6.48 12.57 -6.91
C ILE A 48 -5.53 12.15 -8.02
N VAL A 49 -4.55 11.31 -7.69
CA VAL A 49 -3.68 10.66 -8.68
C VAL A 49 -3.89 9.16 -8.59
N GLN A 50 -4.26 8.54 -9.70
CA GLN A 50 -4.41 7.09 -9.82
C GLN A 50 -3.23 6.54 -10.62
N THR A 51 -2.56 5.53 -10.05
CA THR A 51 -1.42 4.86 -10.66
C THR A 51 -1.67 3.37 -10.76
N VAL A 52 -1.38 2.78 -11.90
CA VAL A 52 -1.41 1.33 -12.10
C VAL A 52 0.00 0.87 -12.43
N ILE A 53 0.53 -0.07 -11.64
CA ILE A 53 1.83 -0.71 -11.84
C ILE A 53 1.58 -2.10 -12.39
N THR A 54 2.29 -2.49 -13.45
CA THR A 54 2.29 -3.85 -14.01
C THR A 54 3.57 -4.56 -13.58
N CYS A 55 3.43 -5.77 -13.06
CA CYS A 55 4.53 -6.61 -12.60
C CYS A 55 4.93 -7.68 -13.63
N ALA A 56 6.14 -8.23 -13.49
CA ALA A 56 6.67 -9.25 -14.39
C ALA A 56 5.89 -10.57 -14.32
N GLY A 57 5.34 -10.91 -13.16
CA GLY A 57 4.47 -12.07 -12.98
C GLY A 57 3.03 -11.89 -13.51
N GLY A 58 2.71 -10.69 -14.05
CA GLY A 58 1.37 -10.38 -14.57
C GLY A 58 0.44 -9.72 -13.56
N GLU A 59 0.83 -9.61 -12.31
CA GLU A 59 0.05 -8.93 -11.29
C GLU A 59 0.01 -7.42 -11.55
N THR A 60 -1.04 -6.77 -11.06
CA THR A 60 -1.17 -5.31 -11.08
C THR A 60 -1.34 -4.76 -9.67
N VAL A 61 -0.75 -3.58 -9.44
CA VAL A 61 -0.95 -2.80 -8.22
C VAL A 61 -1.63 -1.49 -8.59
N SER A 62 -2.79 -1.23 -8.02
CA SER A 62 -3.49 0.05 -8.17
C SER A 62 -3.25 0.89 -6.93
N LEU A 63 -2.76 2.11 -7.12
CA LEU A 63 -2.53 3.08 -6.06
C LEU A 63 -3.41 4.31 -6.29
N ARG A 64 -3.95 4.85 -5.20
CA ARG A 64 -4.63 6.14 -5.19
C ARG A 64 -3.93 7.07 -4.21
N LEU A 65 -3.45 8.19 -4.70
CA LEU A 65 -3.03 9.31 -3.87
C LEU A 65 -4.19 10.29 -3.79
N ASP A 66 -4.70 10.52 -2.59
CA ASP A 66 -5.78 11.45 -2.30
C ASP A 66 -5.42 12.17 -0.99
N THR A 67 -4.96 13.42 -1.09
CA THR A 67 -4.42 14.16 0.05
C THR A 67 -5.16 15.47 0.33
N THR A 68 -5.98 15.94 -0.59
CA THR A 68 -6.49 17.31 -0.58
C THR A 68 -8.00 17.42 -0.46
N LEU A 69 -8.73 16.36 -0.78
CA LEU A 69 -10.19 16.37 -0.74
C LEU A 69 -10.73 15.80 0.60
N PRO A 70 -11.93 16.23 1.03
CA PRO A 70 -12.57 15.66 2.20
C PRO A 70 -12.83 14.16 2.01
N ARG A 71 -12.32 13.36 2.93
CA ARG A 71 -12.52 11.91 2.96
C ARG A 71 -12.34 11.36 4.37
N PHE A 72 -12.87 10.18 4.64
CA PHE A 72 -12.45 9.42 5.82
C PHE A 72 -11.05 8.82 5.59
N TYR A 73 -10.31 8.62 6.66
CA TYR A 73 -8.99 7.99 6.55
C TYR A 73 -9.13 6.52 6.14
N SER A 74 -8.47 6.16 5.07
CA SER A 74 -8.35 4.78 4.59
C SER A 74 -7.05 4.61 3.81
N ARG A 75 -6.48 3.43 3.84
CA ARG A 75 -5.42 2.99 2.94
C ARG A 75 -5.98 2.25 1.73
N GLU A 76 -7.28 1.98 1.71
CA GLU A 76 -7.97 1.18 0.69
C GLU A 76 -7.26 -0.15 0.38
N PHE A 77 -6.55 -0.70 1.39
CA PHE A 77 -5.74 -1.89 1.19
C PHE A 77 -6.64 -3.09 0.88
N THR A 78 -6.58 -3.53 -0.37
CA THR A 78 -7.34 -4.68 -0.88
C THR A 78 -6.41 -5.59 -1.65
N VAL A 79 -6.48 -6.89 -1.35
CA VAL A 79 -5.76 -7.93 -2.09
C VAL A 79 -6.77 -8.86 -2.72
N ARG A 80 -6.58 -9.16 -3.99
CA ARG A 80 -7.40 -10.13 -4.74
C ARG A 80 -6.50 -11.20 -5.34
N GLY A 81 -6.84 -12.46 -5.08
CA GLY A 81 -6.18 -13.62 -5.63
C GLY A 81 -7.18 -14.60 -6.22
N THR A 82 -6.67 -15.67 -6.81
CA THR A 82 -7.49 -16.73 -7.45
C THR A 82 -8.31 -17.54 -6.44
N LYS A 83 -7.99 -17.47 -5.16
CA LYS A 83 -8.65 -18.24 -4.08
C LYS A 83 -9.41 -17.38 -3.09
N GLY A 84 -9.44 -16.07 -3.30
CA GLY A 84 -10.16 -15.18 -2.41
C GLY A 84 -9.69 -13.74 -2.48
N MET A 85 -10.21 -12.94 -1.56
CA MET A 85 -9.81 -11.55 -1.38
C MET A 85 -9.80 -11.16 0.10
N CYS A 86 -9.01 -10.13 0.42
CA CYS A 86 -9.14 -9.42 1.68
C CYS A 86 -9.25 -7.91 1.44
N MET A 87 -9.96 -7.23 2.33
CA MET A 87 -10.19 -5.78 2.29
C MET A 87 -10.10 -5.23 3.71
N GLN A 88 -9.12 -4.34 3.92
CA GLN A 88 -8.84 -3.77 5.24
C GLN A 88 -10.02 -2.94 5.77
N ASP A 89 -10.59 -2.05 4.94
CA ASP A 89 -11.63 -1.12 5.40
C ASP A 89 -12.90 -1.80 5.90
N ALA A 90 -13.19 -2.97 5.34
CA ALA A 90 -14.32 -3.79 5.76
C ALA A 90 -13.95 -4.87 6.78
N ASN A 91 -12.65 -4.97 7.14
CA ASN A 91 -12.10 -6.07 7.93
C ASN A 91 -12.61 -7.43 7.40
N LEU A 92 -12.49 -7.62 6.08
CA LEU A 92 -13.18 -8.66 5.33
C LEU A 92 -12.19 -9.62 4.68
N VAL A 93 -12.48 -10.91 4.81
CA VAL A 93 -11.85 -12.00 4.06
C VAL A 93 -12.92 -12.83 3.38
N LEU A 94 -12.80 -13.02 2.06
CA LEU A 94 -13.63 -13.95 1.28
C LEU A 94 -12.74 -15.02 0.69
N ILE A 95 -13.12 -16.28 0.87
CA ILE A 95 -12.39 -17.45 0.38
C ILE A 95 -13.31 -18.20 -0.57
N ASP A 96 -12.81 -18.51 -1.76
CA ASP A 96 -13.54 -19.25 -2.76
C ASP A 96 -14.05 -20.60 -2.21
N GLY A 97 -15.31 -20.89 -2.44
CA GLY A 97 -15.99 -22.10 -1.94
C GLY A 97 -16.39 -22.08 -0.46
N GLN A 98 -16.00 -21.08 0.33
CA GLN A 98 -16.40 -20.96 1.74
C GLN A 98 -17.57 -19.99 1.93
N GLN A 99 -17.62 -18.90 1.17
CA GLN A 99 -18.69 -17.90 1.24
C GLN A 99 -19.49 -17.87 -0.08
N ASN A 100 -20.78 -17.58 0.03
CA ASN A 100 -21.60 -17.34 -1.15
C ASN A 100 -21.37 -15.90 -1.65
N MET A 101 -20.58 -15.76 -2.73
CA MET A 101 -20.24 -14.46 -3.32
C MET A 101 -21.31 -13.93 -4.29
N HIS A 102 -22.40 -14.67 -4.52
CA HIS A 102 -23.48 -14.31 -5.44
C HIS A 102 -24.73 -13.74 -4.74
N GLU A 103 -24.70 -13.58 -3.44
CA GLU A 103 -25.81 -12.96 -2.66
C GLU A 103 -25.86 -11.43 -2.84
N PHE A 104 -25.47 -10.91 -3.98
CA PHE A 104 -25.32 -9.46 -4.16
C PHE A 104 -26.66 -8.72 -4.38
N PHE A 105 -27.76 -9.42 -4.55
CA PHE A 105 -29.09 -8.84 -4.63
C PHE A 105 -29.67 -8.42 -3.27
N ASP A 106 -29.07 -8.90 -2.19
CA ASP A 106 -29.41 -8.43 -0.84
C ASP A 106 -28.17 -7.82 -0.18
N PRO A 107 -27.93 -6.50 -0.38
CA PRO A 107 -26.76 -5.83 0.18
C PRO A 107 -26.74 -5.87 1.72
N ASP A 108 -27.87 -5.97 2.38
CA ASP A 108 -27.95 -6.11 3.83
C ASP A 108 -27.43 -7.47 4.31
N LEU A 109 -27.72 -8.54 3.59
CA LEU A 109 -27.21 -9.87 3.92
C LEU A 109 -25.72 -10.01 3.63
N THR A 110 -25.26 -9.60 2.45
CA THR A 110 -23.88 -9.81 2.02
C THR A 110 -22.89 -8.96 2.82
N LEU A 111 -23.12 -7.66 2.92
CA LEU A 111 -22.23 -6.77 3.65
C LEU A 111 -22.25 -7.04 5.15
N LYS A 112 -23.43 -7.15 5.77
CA LYS A 112 -23.53 -7.37 7.22
C LYS A 112 -23.03 -8.75 7.66
N LYS A 113 -23.20 -9.78 6.83
CA LYS A 113 -22.80 -11.13 7.16
C LYS A 113 -21.28 -11.33 7.22
N TYR A 114 -20.55 -10.63 6.36
CA TYR A 114 -19.10 -10.83 6.21
C TYR A 114 -18.24 -9.68 6.72
N LEU A 115 -18.82 -8.50 6.99
CA LEU A 115 -18.10 -7.40 7.61
C LEU A 115 -17.47 -7.85 8.94
N GLY A 116 -16.19 -7.58 9.11
CA GLY A 116 -15.46 -7.93 10.33
C GLY A 116 -15.04 -9.39 10.41
N ASN A 117 -15.33 -10.25 9.42
CA ASN A 117 -15.03 -11.66 9.50
C ASN A 117 -13.53 -11.99 9.49
N ALA A 118 -12.65 -11.05 9.16
CA ALA A 118 -11.21 -11.26 9.22
C ALA A 118 -10.74 -11.63 10.65
N GLU A 119 -11.49 -11.23 11.68
CA GLU A 119 -11.23 -11.60 13.07
C GLU A 119 -11.33 -13.11 13.33
N THR A 120 -12.01 -13.86 12.45
CA THR A 120 -12.07 -15.32 12.55
C THR A 120 -10.84 -16.04 12.00
N TYR A 121 -9.90 -15.31 11.39
CA TYR A 121 -8.67 -15.83 10.77
C TYR A 121 -7.41 -15.44 11.56
N THR A 122 -7.52 -15.32 12.88
CA THR A 122 -6.43 -14.87 13.75
C THR A 122 -5.22 -15.82 13.76
N GLU A 123 -5.43 -17.10 13.43
CA GLU A 123 -4.34 -18.07 13.27
C GLU A 123 -3.38 -17.72 12.13
N ASN A 124 -3.83 -16.90 11.17
CA ASN A 124 -3.00 -16.43 10.05
C ASN A 124 -2.26 -15.12 10.35
N ILE A 125 -2.46 -14.54 11.54
CA ILE A 125 -1.70 -13.35 11.95
C ILE A 125 -0.22 -13.72 12.09
N PRO A 126 0.71 -12.95 11.49
CA PRO A 126 2.14 -13.19 11.65
C PRO A 126 2.58 -13.30 13.11
N PRO A 127 3.53 -14.17 13.46
CA PRO A 127 3.96 -14.37 14.84
C PRO A 127 4.37 -13.08 15.55
N CYS A 128 5.04 -12.16 14.85
CA CYS A 128 5.46 -10.86 15.40
C CYS A 128 4.30 -9.99 15.92
N TRP A 129 3.07 -10.21 15.44
CA TRP A 129 1.86 -9.52 15.91
C TRP A 129 1.14 -10.28 17.03
N ARG A 130 1.50 -11.53 17.27
CA ARG A 130 0.87 -12.33 18.34
C ARG A 130 1.47 -11.96 19.67
N GLY A 131 0.61 -11.63 20.63
CA GLY A 131 1.06 -11.29 21.98
C GLY A 131 1.66 -9.90 22.14
N ILE A 132 1.49 -9.01 21.16
CA ILE A 132 1.84 -7.61 21.30
C ILE A 132 1.06 -7.00 22.48
N THR A 133 1.76 -6.33 23.38
CA THR A 133 1.17 -5.73 24.58
C THR A 133 0.48 -4.41 24.28
N ALA A 134 -0.39 -3.95 25.16
CA ALA A 134 -1.03 -2.63 25.03
C ALA A 134 0.01 -1.50 24.99
N GLU A 135 1.08 -1.59 25.79
CA GLU A 135 2.17 -0.63 25.79
C GLU A 135 2.92 -0.60 24.44
N GLU A 136 3.18 -1.76 23.85
CA GLU A 136 3.80 -1.87 22.54
C GLU A 136 2.89 -1.31 21.42
N ILE A 137 1.58 -1.48 21.52
CA ILE A 137 0.59 -0.90 20.61
C ILE A 137 0.62 0.63 20.67
N GLU A 138 0.76 1.20 21.87
CA GLU A 138 0.84 2.67 22.09
C GLU A 138 2.17 3.26 21.60
N ALA A 139 3.20 2.44 21.39
CA ALA A 139 4.54 2.88 20.95
C ALA A 139 4.64 3.32 19.49
N GLY A 140 3.55 3.78 18.88
CA GLY A 140 3.46 4.38 17.55
C GLY A 140 2.73 3.50 16.52
N HIS A 141 1.84 4.14 15.78
CA HIS A 141 1.06 3.55 14.67
C HIS A 141 0.45 2.17 14.97
N GLY A 142 -0.12 1.97 16.17
CA GLY A 142 -0.71 0.69 16.58
C GLY A 142 0.31 -0.45 16.73
N GLY A 143 1.54 -0.12 17.13
CA GLY A 143 2.63 -1.08 17.35
C GLY A 143 3.52 -1.34 16.13
N MET A 144 3.17 -0.82 14.95
CA MET A 144 3.99 -1.02 13.73
C MET A 144 5.41 -0.47 13.89
N ASP A 145 5.58 0.72 14.47
CA ASP A 145 6.89 1.33 14.66
C ASP A 145 7.74 0.49 15.61
N PHE A 146 7.16 0.02 16.70
CA PHE A 146 7.83 -0.86 17.65
C PHE A 146 8.34 -2.14 16.97
N LEU A 147 7.49 -2.84 16.24
CA LEU A 147 7.85 -4.08 15.54
C LEU A 147 8.92 -3.83 14.48
N MET A 148 8.80 -2.76 13.71
CA MET A 148 9.79 -2.37 12.70
C MET A 148 11.17 -2.14 13.33
N PHE A 149 11.26 -1.38 14.42
CA PHE A 149 12.53 -1.13 15.11
C PHE A 149 13.06 -2.37 15.82
N LYS A 150 12.19 -3.20 16.40
CA LYS A 150 12.58 -4.47 16.99
C LYS A 150 13.31 -5.36 15.98
N ASP A 151 12.75 -5.52 14.79
CA ASP A 151 13.35 -6.31 13.72
C ASP A 151 14.63 -5.68 13.15
N PHE A 152 14.64 -4.37 12.97
CA PHE A 152 15.83 -3.65 12.55
C PHE A 152 16.99 -3.86 13.51
N PHE A 153 16.79 -3.63 14.81
CA PHE A 153 17.84 -3.80 15.80
C PHE A 153 18.26 -5.26 15.98
N ARG A 154 17.34 -6.20 15.82
CA ARG A 154 17.67 -7.62 15.81
C ARG A 154 18.62 -7.96 14.66
N ALA A 155 18.30 -7.52 13.44
CA ALA A 155 19.14 -7.73 12.26
C ALA A 155 20.52 -7.09 12.43
N VAL A 156 20.59 -5.85 12.95
CA VAL A 156 21.87 -5.16 13.22
C VAL A 156 22.73 -5.95 14.22
N ARG A 157 22.15 -6.40 15.35
CA ARG A 157 22.88 -7.15 16.38
C ARG A 157 23.38 -8.51 15.88
N ALA A 158 22.61 -9.16 15.03
CA ALA A 158 22.97 -10.44 14.43
C ALA A 158 23.99 -10.31 13.28
N GLY A 159 24.28 -9.10 12.80
CA GLY A 159 25.03 -8.90 11.56
C GLY A 159 24.34 -9.50 10.33
N GLY A 160 23.02 -9.66 10.40
CA GLY A 160 22.18 -10.31 9.40
C GLY A 160 21.64 -9.36 8.34
N GLU A 161 20.87 -9.92 7.43
CA GLU A 161 20.17 -9.12 6.42
C GLU A 161 18.99 -8.36 7.01
N MET A 162 18.81 -7.13 6.56
CA MET A 162 17.65 -6.33 6.93
C MET A 162 16.36 -6.93 6.34
N PRO A 163 15.22 -6.84 7.05
CA PRO A 163 13.91 -7.29 6.54
C PRO A 163 13.55 -6.59 5.23
N LEU A 164 13.82 -5.28 5.17
CA LEU A 164 13.68 -4.43 3.99
C LEU A 164 15.07 -3.91 3.59
N ASP A 165 15.35 -3.83 2.31
CA ASP A 165 16.64 -3.41 1.81
C ASP A 165 16.57 -2.20 0.86
N VAL A 166 17.73 -1.75 0.39
CA VAL A 166 17.84 -0.59 -0.49
C VAL A 166 17.07 -0.74 -1.80
N TYR A 167 16.90 -1.95 -2.31
CA TYR A 167 16.15 -2.18 -3.55
C TYR A 167 14.65 -2.02 -3.34
N ASP A 168 14.16 -2.42 -2.18
CA ASP A 168 12.75 -2.21 -1.78
C ASP A 168 12.48 -0.72 -1.62
N ALA A 169 13.36 0.00 -0.90
CA ALA A 169 13.27 1.45 -0.72
C ALA A 169 13.35 2.20 -2.06
N ALA A 170 14.28 1.84 -2.94
CA ALA A 170 14.44 2.46 -4.25
C ALA A 170 13.18 2.28 -5.12
N LEU A 171 12.60 1.07 -5.13
CA LEU A 171 11.35 0.80 -5.85
C LEU A 171 10.22 1.68 -5.31
N TRP A 172 10.00 1.71 -4.00
CA TRP A 172 8.88 2.47 -3.41
C TRP A 172 9.03 3.96 -3.66
N MET A 173 10.23 4.50 -3.46
CA MET A 173 10.50 5.93 -3.68
C MET A 173 10.45 6.33 -5.16
N SER A 174 10.65 5.40 -6.08
CA SER A 174 10.57 5.67 -7.52
C SER A 174 9.14 5.88 -8.04
N VAL A 175 8.13 5.41 -7.30
CA VAL A 175 6.72 5.51 -7.74
C VAL A 175 6.32 6.97 -7.94
N THR A 176 6.68 7.86 -7.02
CA THR A 176 6.30 9.29 -7.09
C THR A 176 6.85 9.98 -8.35
N PRO A 177 8.18 10.01 -8.61
CA PRO A 177 8.71 10.68 -9.80
C PRO A 177 8.30 10.00 -11.12
N LEU A 178 8.13 8.68 -11.14
CA LEU A 178 7.64 7.99 -12.33
C LEU A 178 6.16 8.27 -12.59
N SER A 179 5.36 8.38 -11.53
CA SER A 179 3.95 8.80 -11.62
C SER A 179 3.84 10.22 -12.18
N GLU A 180 4.66 11.15 -11.69
CA GLU A 180 4.74 12.52 -12.20
C GLU A 180 5.10 12.54 -13.69
N ALA A 181 6.12 11.78 -14.09
CA ALA A 181 6.52 11.67 -15.49
C ALA A 181 5.38 11.11 -16.38
N SER A 182 4.63 10.12 -15.89
CA SER A 182 3.49 9.56 -16.60
C SER A 182 2.36 10.59 -16.76
N VAL A 183 2.01 11.32 -15.70
CA VAL A 183 0.99 12.39 -15.75
C VAL A 183 1.42 13.49 -16.73
N ALA A 184 2.67 13.93 -16.68
CA ALA A 184 3.20 14.94 -17.60
C ALA A 184 3.18 14.47 -19.07
N ALA A 185 3.28 13.16 -19.30
CA ALA A 185 3.16 12.54 -20.62
C ALA A 185 1.71 12.15 -21.00
N GLY A 186 0.70 12.71 -20.32
CA GLY A 186 -0.72 12.44 -20.60
C GLY A 186 -1.20 11.04 -20.21
N GLY A 187 -0.57 10.41 -19.22
CA GLY A 187 -0.91 9.08 -18.76
C GLY A 187 -0.14 7.96 -19.49
N ALA A 188 0.86 8.30 -20.27
CA ALA A 188 1.66 7.31 -20.98
C ALA A 188 2.41 6.38 -19.99
N PRO A 189 2.58 5.09 -20.35
CA PRO A 189 3.35 4.17 -19.54
C PRO A 189 4.81 4.61 -19.41
N VAL A 190 5.35 4.58 -18.19
CA VAL A 190 6.75 4.84 -17.87
C VAL A 190 7.38 3.55 -17.33
N ALA A 191 8.56 3.21 -17.83
CA ALA A 191 9.29 2.02 -17.38
C ALA A 191 9.79 2.21 -15.94
N VAL A 192 9.60 1.20 -15.10
CA VAL A 192 10.20 1.16 -13.76
C VAL A 192 11.63 0.61 -13.88
N PRO A 193 12.65 1.35 -13.41
CA PRO A 193 14.02 0.88 -13.45
C PRO A 193 14.23 -0.44 -12.69
N ASP A 194 15.07 -1.29 -13.21
CA ASP A 194 15.52 -2.46 -12.47
C ASP A 194 16.69 -2.09 -11.55
N PHE A 195 16.40 -1.73 -10.33
CA PHE A 195 17.40 -1.36 -9.33
C PHE A 195 18.30 -2.53 -8.94
N THR A 196 17.84 -3.77 -9.14
CA THR A 196 18.60 -4.99 -8.82
C THR A 196 19.58 -5.40 -9.93
N ARG A 197 19.49 -4.79 -11.12
CA ARG A 197 20.29 -5.14 -12.30
C ARG A 197 20.19 -6.63 -12.66
N GLY A 198 18.98 -7.15 -12.72
CA GLY A 198 18.68 -8.55 -13.04
C GLY A 198 18.74 -9.51 -11.85
N LYS A 199 19.28 -9.09 -10.70
CA LYS A 199 19.40 -9.98 -9.54
C LYS A 199 18.06 -10.40 -8.94
N TRP A 200 16.97 -9.66 -9.21
CA TRP A 200 15.63 -10.00 -8.75
C TRP A 200 15.20 -11.43 -9.11
N LEU A 201 15.73 -11.98 -10.22
CA LEU A 201 15.44 -13.35 -10.66
C LEU A 201 15.94 -14.43 -9.69
N LEU A 202 17.06 -14.15 -9.00
CA LEU A 202 17.76 -15.12 -8.16
C LEU A 202 17.69 -14.80 -6.66
N ARG A 203 17.17 -13.64 -6.30
CA ARG A 203 17.04 -13.25 -4.90
C ARG A 203 15.96 -14.07 -4.22
N PRO A 204 16.25 -14.65 -3.03
CA PRO A 204 15.27 -15.44 -2.32
C PRO A 204 14.06 -14.60 -1.89
N ILE A 205 12.88 -15.21 -1.92
CA ILE A 205 11.69 -14.61 -1.33
C ILE A 205 11.95 -14.48 0.18
N LYS A 206 11.68 -13.30 0.72
CA LYS A 206 11.64 -13.09 2.18
C LYS A 206 10.19 -13.11 2.63
N ASP A 207 9.88 -14.01 3.52
CA ASP A 207 8.59 -14.03 4.19
C ASP A 207 8.69 -13.20 5.47
N VAL A 208 8.06 -12.02 5.46
CA VAL A 208 7.96 -11.16 6.64
C VAL A 208 6.99 -11.75 7.69
N THR A 209 6.24 -12.79 7.34
CA THR A 209 5.38 -13.48 8.31
C THR A 209 6.16 -14.38 9.26
N GLU A 210 7.41 -14.69 8.96
CA GLU A 210 8.32 -15.48 9.82
C GLU A 210 9.13 -14.60 10.81
N LEU A 211 8.87 -13.29 10.85
CA LEU A 211 9.48 -12.41 11.85
C LEU A 211 8.94 -12.78 13.25
N GLU A 212 9.84 -13.16 14.15
CA GLU A 212 9.55 -13.56 15.53
C GLU A 212 9.51 -12.38 16.50
#